data_72a18eeb881aea06073ab3be227656ce
#
_entry.id   72a18eeb881aea06073ab3be227656ce
#
_cell.length_a   1.000
_cell.length_b   1.000
_cell.length_c   1.000
_cell.angle_alpha   90.00
_cell.angle_beta   90.00
_cell.angle_gamma   90.00
#
_symmetry.space_group_name_H-M   'P 1'
#
loop_
_entity.id
_entity.type
_entity.pdbx_description
1 polymer ?
#
loop_
_entity_poly.entity_id
_entity_poly.type
_entity_poly.pdbx_seq_one_letter_code
_entity_poly.pdbx_strand_id
1 'polypeptide(L)'
;MIAEGVLSKDDCDKLREQVLVHFEQEFQHSLTRKPELKNVTDPNYRGSRSLTHKWQGMQFSQWGEEPAQTGVETSKLIDIAKSTVDLPVGFSVHPRLRKMYMDSRIKTIEKSKFDWATAEAAALGSLAIDGYNVRLTGEDTERGTFSQRHAVFTDQATCEAYRPLVESPYM
;
A
#
# COMPACT_ATOMS: atom_id res chain seq x y z
N MET A 1 -19.72 8.34 -30.87
CA MET A 1 -20.91 8.88 -30.17
C MET A 1 -21.70 9.85 -31.06
N ILE A 2 -21.15 10.95 -31.63
CA ILE A 2 -21.87 11.85 -32.55
C ILE A 2 -22.12 11.12 -33.86
N ALA A 3 -21.13 10.46 -34.43
CA ALA A 3 -21.26 9.69 -35.68
C ALA A 3 -22.23 8.50 -35.58
N GLU A 4 -22.47 8.00 -34.37
CA GLU A 4 -23.39 6.90 -34.06
C GLU A 4 -24.77 7.39 -33.64
N GLY A 5 -25.01 8.70 -33.64
CA GLY A 5 -26.31 9.28 -33.29
C GLY A 5 -26.68 9.19 -31.83
N VAL A 6 -25.73 8.85 -30.92
CA VAL A 6 -25.99 8.74 -29.47
C VAL A 6 -26.07 10.12 -28.83
N LEU A 7 -25.28 11.08 -29.32
CA LEU A 7 -25.29 12.47 -28.86
C LEU A 7 -25.28 13.41 -30.07
N SER A 8 -26.07 14.47 -30.01
CA SER A 8 -25.95 15.57 -30.97
C SER A 8 -24.74 16.46 -30.63
N LYS A 9 -24.32 17.26 -31.62
CA LYS A 9 -23.29 18.28 -31.37
C LYS A 9 -23.76 19.29 -30.32
N ASP A 10 -25.01 19.67 -30.34
CA ASP A 10 -25.62 20.57 -29.37
C ASP A 10 -25.61 20.02 -27.94
N ASP A 11 -25.87 18.72 -27.79
CA ASP A 11 -25.75 18.04 -26.48
C ASP A 11 -24.31 18.04 -25.96
N CYS A 12 -23.33 17.83 -26.82
CA CYS A 12 -21.93 17.90 -26.45
C CYS A 12 -21.51 19.30 -26.03
N ASP A 13 -21.98 20.33 -26.74
CA ASP A 13 -21.67 21.72 -26.41
C ASP A 13 -22.34 22.12 -25.08
N LYS A 14 -23.57 21.71 -24.82
CA LYS A 14 -24.26 21.90 -23.54
C LYS A 14 -23.56 21.20 -22.37
N LEU A 15 -23.14 19.95 -22.56
CA LEU A 15 -22.39 19.23 -21.53
C LEU A 15 -21.05 19.91 -21.21
N ARG A 16 -20.34 20.37 -22.24
CA ARG A 16 -19.11 21.12 -22.07
C ARG A 16 -19.33 22.40 -21.28
N GLU A 17 -20.36 23.15 -21.59
CA GLU A 17 -20.69 24.40 -20.90
C GLU A 17 -21.04 24.13 -19.41
N GLN A 18 -21.83 23.09 -19.13
CA GLN A 18 -22.15 22.67 -17.77
C GLN A 18 -20.90 22.35 -16.95
N VAL A 19 -19.96 21.62 -17.54
CA VAL A 19 -18.68 21.27 -16.88
C VAL A 19 -17.85 22.54 -16.61
N LEU A 20 -17.77 23.44 -17.58
CA LEU A 20 -17.02 24.70 -17.40
C LEU A 20 -17.65 25.60 -16.31
N VAL A 21 -18.98 25.70 -16.26
CA VAL A 21 -19.69 26.43 -15.20
C VAL A 21 -19.40 25.81 -13.84
N HIS A 22 -19.44 24.50 -13.75
CA HIS A 22 -19.11 23.79 -12.50
C HIS A 22 -17.67 24.06 -12.05
N PHE A 23 -16.70 23.96 -12.95
CA PHE A 23 -15.29 24.27 -12.63
C PHE A 23 -15.10 25.71 -12.19
N GLU A 24 -15.78 26.66 -12.82
CA GLU A 24 -15.71 28.06 -12.40
C GLU A 24 -16.30 28.26 -10.99
N GLN A 25 -17.43 27.63 -10.68
CA GLN A 25 -18.02 27.67 -9.35
C GLN A 25 -17.08 27.10 -8.28
N GLU A 26 -16.45 25.95 -8.54
CA GLU A 26 -15.49 25.33 -7.62
C GLU A 26 -14.22 26.20 -7.49
N PHE A 27 -13.77 26.81 -8.56
CA PHE A 27 -12.65 27.76 -8.53
C PHE A 27 -12.97 28.97 -7.64
N GLN A 28 -14.12 29.61 -7.83
CA GLN A 28 -14.55 30.75 -7.00
C GLN A 28 -14.70 30.34 -5.52
N HIS A 29 -15.23 29.15 -5.27
CA HIS A 29 -15.32 28.58 -3.92
C HIS A 29 -13.91 28.37 -3.32
N SER A 30 -12.95 27.93 -4.10
CA SER A 30 -11.56 27.74 -3.65
C SER A 30 -10.89 29.07 -3.25
N LEU A 31 -11.17 30.17 -3.95
CA LEU A 31 -10.63 31.48 -3.64
C LEU A 31 -11.15 32.07 -2.32
N THR A 32 -12.37 31.73 -1.96
CA THR A 32 -13.00 32.18 -0.71
C THR A 32 -12.68 31.30 0.49
N ARG A 33 -12.21 30.05 0.23
CA ARG A 33 -11.82 29.11 1.26
C ARG A 33 -10.52 29.54 1.91
N LYS A 34 -10.61 30.14 3.08
CA LYS A 34 -9.43 30.34 3.92
C LYS A 34 -9.02 29.00 4.48
N PRO A 35 -7.82 28.46 4.17
CA PRO A 35 -7.34 27.29 4.90
C PRO A 35 -7.25 27.68 6.36
N GLU A 36 -7.97 26.98 7.21
CA GLU A 36 -7.78 27.12 8.66
C GLU A 36 -6.40 26.56 8.99
N LEU A 37 -5.38 27.38 8.85
CA LEU A 37 -4.05 27.12 9.37
C LEU A 37 -4.13 27.20 10.90
N LYS A 38 -4.75 26.21 11.51
CA LYS A 38 -4.62 26.01 12.95
C LYS A 38 -3.18 25.59 13.21
N ASN A 39 -2.57 26.23 14.18
CA ASN A 39 -1.18 26.01 14.54
C ASN A 39 -1.01 24.53 14.90
N VAL A 40 -0.04 23.85 14.32
CA VAL A 40 0.24 22.42 14.54
C VAL A 40 0.51 22.12 16.03
N THR A 41 0.84 23.15 16.80
CA THR A 41 1.04 23.09 18.25
C THR A 41 -0.25 23.20 19.07
N ASP A 42 -1.41 23.45 18.46
CA ASP A 42 -2.70 23.45 19.15
C ASP A 42 -3.08 21.99 19.50
N PRO A 43 -3.19 21.61 20.78
CA PRO A 43 -3.57 20.25 21.17
C PRO A 43 -4.99 19.86 20.68
N ASN A 44 -5.79 20.83 20.23
CA ASN A 44 -7.09 20.62 19.61
C ASN A 44 -7.02 20.65 18.07
N TYR A 45 -5.82 20.81 17.50
CA TYR A 45 -5.67 20.81 16.06
C TYR A 45 -6.08 19.45 15.48
N ARG A 46 -7.25 19.43 14.94
CA ARG A 46 -7.76 18.31 14.16
C ARG A 46 -7.46 18.57 12.68
N GLY A 47 -6.19 18.56 12.31
CA GLY A 47 -5.73 18.78 10.94
C GLY A 47 -6.53 18.01 9.89
N SER A 48 -6.05 17.94 8.68
CA SER A 48 -6.66 17.17 7.59
C SER A 48 -7.29 15.86 8.10
N ARG A 49 -8.37 15.39 7.50
CA ARG A 49 -9.02 14.09 7.83
C ARG A 49 -8.04 12.93 7.95
N SER A 50 -6.89 13.02 7.31
CA SER A 50 -5.80 12.03 7.40
C SER A 50 -5.11 12.01 8.78
N LEU A 51 -5.20 13.07 9.57
CA LEU A 51 -4.63 13.16 10.91
C LEU A 51 -5.66 12.97 12.04
N THR A 52 -6.89 12.55 11.70
CA THR A 52 -7.92 12.16 12.68
C THR A 52 -7.84 10.65 12.98
N HIS A 53 -8.55 10.20 13.99
CA HIS A 53 -8.59 8.80 14.43
C HIS A 53 -7.23 8.26 14.93
N LYS A 54 -6.61 7.34 14.20
CA LYS A 54 -5.37 6.66 14.61
C LYS A 54 -4.17 7.60 14.75
N TRP A 55 -4.19 8.76 14.09
CA TRP A 55 -3.12 9.76 14.16
C TRP A 55 -3.36 10.84 15.21
N GLN A 56 -4.51 10.79 15.89
CA GLN A 56 -4.83 11.77 16.93
C GLN A 56 -3.86 11.67 18.10
N GLY A 57 -3.23 12.77 18.44
CA GLY A 57 -2.26 12.83 19.55
C GLY A 57 -0.84 12.42 19.18
N MET A 58 -0.58 11.98 17.94
CA MET A 58 0.79 11.74 17.48
C MET A 58 1.52 13.06 17.26
N GLN A 59 2.77 13.11 17.73
CA GLN A 59 3.68 14.24 17.57
C GLN A 59 4.95 13.77 16.88
N PHE A 60 5.66 14.70 16.23
CA PHE A 60 7.00 14.39 15.74
C PHE A 60 7.92 14.19 16.92
N SER A 61 8.70 13.09 16.90
CA SER A 61 9.77 12.91 17.87
C SER A 61 10.81 14.02 17.70
N GLN A 62 11.34 14.51 18.83
CA GLN A 62 12.38 15.52 18.79
C GLN A 62 13.76 14.87 18.68
N TRP A 63 14.69 15.57 18.07
CA TRP A 63 16.07 15.11 17.97
C TRP A 63 16.66 14.93 19.37
N GLY A 64 17.13 13.71 19.67
CA GLY A 64 17.70 13.37 20.98
C GLY A 64 16.73 12.67 21.95
N GLU A 65 15.47 12.44 21.56
CA GLU A 65 14.58 11.55 22.30
C GLU A 65 15.03 10.10 22.19
N GLU A 66 14.78 9.32 23.24
CA GLU A 66 15.01 7.87 23.19
C GLU A 66 14.19 7.22 22.07
N PRO A 67 14.78 6.37 21.23
CA PRO A 67 14.08 5.72 20.15
C PRO A 67 12.96 4.82 20.69
N ALA A 68 11.80 4.90 20.07
CA ALA A 68 10.68 4.03 20.40
C ALA A 68 11.06 2.55 20.25
N GLN A 69 10.52 1.70 21.13
CA GLN A 69 10.67 0.26 21.03
C GLN A 69 9.85 -0.28 19.84
N THR A 70 10.52 -0.49 18.72
CA THR A 70 9.91 -0.99 17.47
C THR A 70 10.22 -2.45 17.21
N GLY A 71 10.85 -3.14 18.14
CA GLY A 71 11.21 -4.55 18.04
C GLY A 71 9.98 -5.45 18.01
N VAL A 72 10.02 -6.48 17.17
CA VAL A 72 9.01 -7.54 17.07
C VAL A 72 9.67 -8.86 17.43
N GLU A 73 8.94 -9.76 18.09
CA GLU A 73 9.46 -11.07 18.45
C GLU A 73 9.97 -11.85 17.23
N THR A 74 11.12 -12.50 17.39
CA THR A 74 11.78 -13.23 16.32
C THR A 74 10.90 -14.34 15.73
N SER A 75 10.16 -15.07 16.56
CA SER A 75 9.21 -16.09 16.13
C SER A 75 8.16 -15.50 15.18
N LYS A 76 7.53 -14.40 15.59
CA LYS A 76 6.53 -13.68 14.79
C LYS A 76 7.10 -13.21 13.44
N LEU A 77 8.32 -12.66 13.43
CA LEU A 77 8.99 -12.26 12.19
C LEU A 77 9.29 -13.44 11.26
N ILE A 78 9.69 -14.58 11.82
CA ILE A 78 9.94 -15.81 11.05
C ILE A 78 8.64 -16.31 10.42
N ASP A 79 7.54 -16.32 11.15
CA ASP A 79 6.24 -16.81 10.67
C ASP A 79 5.72 -15.88 9.55
N ILE A 80 5.81 -14.56 9.72
CA ILE A 80 5.48 -13.60 8.67
C ILE A 80 6.36 -13.80 7.44
N ALA A 81 7.67 -13.97 7.63
CA ALA A 81 8.59 -14.18 6.51
C ALA A 81 8.28 -15.48 5.76
N LYS A 82 7.94 -16.55 6.45
CA LYS A 82 7.50 -17.82 5.84
C LYS A 82 6.21 -17.66 5.05
N SER A 83 5.23 -16.90 5.57
CA SER A 83 3.97 -16.65 4.87
C SER A 83 4.19 -16.00 3.50
N THR A 84 5.26 -15.21 3.33
CA THR A 84 5.57 -14.56 2.04
C THR A 84 5.94 -15.52 0.92
N VAL A 85 6.24 -16.77 1.23
CA VAL A 85 6.62 -17.83 0.27
C VAL A 85 5.72 -19.06 0.40
N ASP A 86 4.72 -19.02 1.25
CA ASP A 86 3.70 -20.03 1.39
C ASP A 86 2.58 -19.79 0.38
N LEU A 87 2.34 -20.77 -0.47
CA LEU A 87 1.38 -20.67 -1.57
C LEU A 87 0.31 -21.76 -1.43
N PRO A 88 -0.90 -21.51 -1.94
CA PRO A 88 -1.97 -22.50 -1.93
C PRO A 88 -1.57 -23.82 -2.62
N VAL A 89 -2.16 -24.91 -2.15
CA VAL A 89 -1.95 -26.22 -2.76
C VAL A 89 -2.39 -26.19 -4.22
N GLY A 90 -1.53 -26.68 -5.10
CA GLY A 90 -1.78 -26.69 -6.54
C GLY A 90 -1.40 -25.41 -7.29
N PHE A 91 -0.95 -24.38 -6.59
CA PHE A 91 -0.51 -23.13 -7.22
C PHE A 91 0.78 -23.34 -8.05
N SER A 92 0.70 -23.02 -9.34
CA SER A 92 1.78 -23.24 -10.30
C SER A 92 2.69 -22.02 -10.41
N VAL A 93 3.86 -22.09 -9.76
CA VAL A 93 4.86 -21.01 -9.81
C VAL A 93 5.88 -21.28 -10.91
N HIS A 94 6.29 -20.23 -11.61
CA HIS A 94 7.37 -20.31 -12.58
C HIS A 94 8.64 -20.92 -11.94
N PRO A 95 9.26 -21.96 -12.52
CA PRO A 95 10.38 -22.69 -11.88
C PRO A 95 11.57 -21.81 -11.49
N ARG A 96 11.87 -20.79 -12.30
CA ARG A 96 12.95 -19.84 -11.98
C ARG A 96 12.61 -19.01 -10.74
N LEU A 97 11.37 -18.57 -10.60
CA LEU A 97 10.93 -17.80 -9.43
C LEU A 97 10.99 -18.66 -8.16
N ARG A 98 10.52 -19.90 -8.24
CA ARG A 98 10.64 -20.86 -7.14
C ARG A 98 12.10 -20.99 -6.68
N LYS A 99 13.02 -21.30 -7.60
CA LYS A 99 14.43 -21.55 -7.28
C LYS A 99 15.16 -20.29 -6.78
N MET A 100 15.00 -19.17 -7.50
CA MET A 100 15.82 -17.96 -7.26
C MET A 100 15.28 -17.11 -6.11
N TYR A 101 13.97 -17.11 -5.88
CA TYR A 101 13.32 -16.27 -4.88
C TYR A 101 12.86 -17.09 -3.69
N MET A 102 11.93 -18.05 -3.88
CA MET A 102 11.30 -18.76 -2.77
C MET A 102 12.30 -19.65 -2.01
N ASP A 103 13.02 -20.54 -2.69
CA ASP A 103 13.98 -21.44 -2.04
C ASP A 103 15.14 -20.66 -1.40
N SER A 104 15.55 -19.55 -2.00
CA SER A 104 16.56 -18.67 -1.44
C SER A 104 16.09 -18.01 -0.16
N ARG A 105 14.86 -17.48 -0.16
CA ARG A 105 14.24 -16.85 1.01
C ARG A 105 14.05 -17.84 2.15
N ILE A 106 13.54 -19.03 1.88
CA ILE A 106 13.40 -20.10 2.87
C ILE A 106 14.74 -20.38 3.56
N LYS A 107 15.80 -20.58 2.79
CA LYS A 107 17.15 -20.84 3.33
C LYS A 107 17.69 -19.71 4.22
N THR A 108 17.37 -18.47 3.92
CA THR A 108 17.79 -17.32 4.75
C THR A 108 16.95 -17.20 6.02
N ILE A 109 15.66 -17.48 5.94
CA ILE A 109 14.74 -17.53 7.09
C ILE A 109 15.18 -18.62 8.08
N GLU A 110 15.50 -19.83 7.60
CA GLU A 110 15.97 -20.94 8.44
C GLU A 110 17.25 -20.60 9.21
N LYS A 111 18.07 -19.70 8.65
CA LYS A 111 19.30 -19.20 9.31
C LYS A 111 19.05 -17.97 10.16
N SER A 112 17.81 -17.55 10.34
CA SER A 112 17.43 -16.28 11.00
C SER A 112 18.18 -15.08 10.43
N LYS A 113 18.40 -15.08 9.11
CA LYS A 113 19.03 -13.98 8.37
C LYS A 113 18.04 -13.44 7.36
N PHE A 114 17.80 -12.14 7.41
CA PHE A 114 16.90 -11.46 6.49
C PHE A 114 17.70 -10.56 5.56
N ASP A 115 17.42 -10.67 4.27
CA ASP A 115 17.80 -9.62 3.32
C ASP A 115 16.83 -8.44 3.41
N TRP A 116 17.14 -7.35 2.75
CA TRP A 116 16.31 -6.15 2.77
C TRP A 116 14.88 -6.39 2.32
N ALA A 117 14.67 -7.22 1.30
CA ALA A 117 13.34 -7.51 0.78
C ALA A 117 12.51 -8.36 1.75
N THR A 118 13.14 -9.32 2.44
CA THR A 118 12.50 -10.11 3.48
C THR A 118 12.20 -9.26 4.71
N ALA A 119 13.10 -8.37 5.09
CA ALA A 119 12.90 -7.44 6.20
C ALA A 119 11.77 -6.44 5.91
N GLU A 120 11.68 -5.90 4.69
CA GLU A 120 10.56 -5.06 4.25
C GLU A 120 9.23 -5.81 4.38
N ALA A 121 9.17 -7.03 3.83
CA ALA A 121 7.96 -7.85 3.90
C ALA A 121 7.56 -8.20 5.35
N ALA A 122 8.55 -8.51 6.20
CA ALA A 122 8.31 -8.78 7.62
C ALA A 122 7.79 -7.53 8.37
N ALA A 123 8.33 -6.35 8.07
CA ALA A 123 7.86 -5.10 8.65
C ALA A 123 6.41 -4.78 8.22
N LEU A 124 6.09 -4.90 6.93
CA LEU A 124 4.73 -4.69 6.42
C LEU A 124 3.75 -5.70 7.01
N GLY A 125 4.14 -6.97 7.09
CA GLY A 125 3.32 -8.02 7.68
C GLY A 125 3.09 -7.82 9.18
N SER A 126 4.11 -7.36 9.94
CA SER A 126 3.92 -7.09 11.37
C SER A 126 2.92 -5.96 11.62
N LEU A 127 2.96 -4.90 10.78
CA LEU A 127 1.96 -3.82 10.84
C LEU A 127 0.56 -4.32 10.49
N ALA A 128 0.44 -5.19 9.48
CA ALA A 128 -0.85 -5.75 9.09
C ALA A 128 -1.47 -6.61 10.21
N ILE A 129 -0.67 -7.46 10.87
CA ILE A 129 -1.11 -8.26 12.03
C ILE A 129 -1.54 -7.36 13.20
N ASP A 130 -0.86 -6.23 13.41
CA ASP A 130 -1.24 -5.26 14.43
C ASP A 130 -2.46 -4.39 14.02
N GLY A 131 -3.10 -4.71 12.89
CA GLY A 131 -4.33 -4.08 12.42
C GLY A 131 -4.14 -2.77 11.65
N TYR A 132 -2.92 -2.47 11.20
CA TYR A 132 -2.65 -1.31 10.36
C TYR A 132 -2.80 -1.64 8.88
N ASN A 133 -3.56 -0.82 8.17
CA ASN A 133 -3.64 -0.93 6.72
C ASN A 133 -2.37 -0.39 6.07
N VAL A 134 -1.74 -1.20 5.23
CA VAL A 134 -0.55 -0.82 4.48
C VAL A 134 -0.92 -0.59 3.02
N ARG A 135 -0.53 0.55 2.47
CA ARG A 135 -0.64 0.85 1.05
C ARG A 135 0.75 1.12 0.47
N LEU A 136 1.21 0.21 -0.37
CA LEU A 136 2.46 0.37 -1.11
C LEU A 136 2.15 0.80 -2.55
N THR A 137 2.69 1.93 -2.98
CA THR A 137 2.47 2.49 -4.32
C THR A 137 3.78 2.91 -4.95
N GLY A 138 3.84 2.89 -6.27
CA GLY A 138 5.01 3.25 -7.05
C GLY A 138 5.13 2.40 -8.30
N GLU A 139 6.24 2.51 -9.02
CA GLU A 139 6.54 1.67 -10.17
C GLU A 139 6.89 0.25 -9.71
N ASP A 140 6.36 -0.75 -10.40
CA ASP A 140 6.62 -2.18 -10.16
C ASP A 140 6.42 -2.63 -8.68
N THR A 141 5.46 -2.09 -7.96
CA THR A 141 5.28 -2.38 -6.53
C THR A 141 5.00 -3.84 -6.22
N GLU A 142 4.31 -4.56 -7.10
CA GLU A 142 3.98 -5.98 -6.89
C GLU A 142 5.22 -6.88 -6.94
N ARG A 143 6.10 -6.65 -7.89
CA ARG A 143 7.32 -7.45 -8.10
C ARG A 143 8.56 -6.83 -7.44
N GLY A 144 8.64 -5.52 -7.45
CA GLY A 144 9.84 -4.73 -7.22
C GLY A 144 10.65 -4.57 -8.50
N THR A 145 11.22 -3.38 -8.72
CA THR A 145 12.02 -3.05 -9.92
C THR A 145 13.17 -4.03 -10.13
N PHE A 146 13.75 -4.55 -9.05
CA PHE A 146 14.85 -5.55 -9.06
C PHE A 146 14.36 -6.99 -8.86
N SER A 147 13.07 -7.27 -9.04
CA SER A 147 12.46 -8.58 -8.77
C SER A 147 12.73 -9.12 -7.36
N GLN A 148 12.77 -8.22 -6.38
CA GLN A 148 13.14 -8.54 -5.00
C GLN A 148 11.92 -8.75 -4.09
N ARG A 149 10.76 -8.13 -4.39
CA ARG A 149 9.61 -8.11 -3.49
C ARG A 149 8.65 -9.27 -3.67
N HIS A 150 8.15 -9.47 -4.89
CA HIS A 150 7.11 -10.45 -5.21
C HIS A 150 5.98 -10.50 -4.18
N ALA A 151 5.34 -9.33 -3.94
CA ALA A 151 4.18 -9.21 -3.07
C ALA A 151 2.93 -9.87 -3.68
N VAL A 152 2.95 -10.13 -4.97
CA VAL A 152 1.92 -10.84 -5.73
C VAL A 152 2.57 -11.94 -6.54
N PHE A 153 2.01 -13.15 -6.47
CA PHE A 153 2.34 -14.27 -7.35
C PHE A 153 1.22 -14.47 -8.36
N THR A 154 1.58 -14.88 -9.56
CA THR A 154 0.62 -15.24 -10.60
C THR A 154 0.77 -16.71 -10.95
N ASP A 155 -0.32 -17.45 -10.85
CA ASP A 155 -0.38 -18.85 -11.23
C ASP A 155 -0.14 -19.01 -12.73
N GLN A 156 0.79 -19.87 -13.12
CA GLN A 156 1.17 -20.05 -14.52
C GLN A 156 0.13 -20.86 -15.32
N ALA A 157 -0.76 -21.57 -14.66
CA ALA A 157 -1.80 -22.35 -15.30
C ALA A 157 -3.13 -21.59 -15.41
N THR A 158 -3.52 -20.89 -14.33
CA THR A 158 -4.83 -20.23 -14.23
C THR A 158 -4.76 -18.71 -14.44
N CYS A 159 -3.58 -18.12 -14.36
CA CYS A 159 -3.36 -16.67 -14.33
C CYS A 159 -3.98 -15.97 -13.12
N GLU A 160 -4.38 -16.69 -12.08
CA GLU A 160 -4.88 -16.12 -10.85
C GLU A 160 -3.75 -15.49 -10.04
N ALA A 161 -4.06 -14.35 -9.41
CA ALA A 161 -3.13 -13.64 -8.56
C ALA A 161 -3.32 -14.06 -7.10
N TYR A 162 -2.22 -14.26 -6.37
CA TYR A 162 -2.19 -14.55 -4.94
C TYR A 162 -1.29 -13.55 -4.21
N ARG A 163 -1.78 -13.02 -3.10
CA ARG A 163 -1.10 -12.01 -2.26
C ARG A 163 -0.78 -12.61 -0.89
N PRO A 164 0.43 -13.11 -0.66
CA PRO A 164 0.78 -13.79 0.60
C PRO A 164 0.47 -13.00 1.87
N LEU A 165 0.78 -11.70 1.91
CA LEU A 165 0.51 -10.85 3.08
C LEU A 165 -0.95 -10.43 3.25
N VAL A 166 -1.86 -10.94 2.41
CA VAL A 166 -3.30 -10.66 2.50
C VAL A 166 -4.10 -11.95 2.66
N GLU A 167 -3.68 -12.99 1.96
CA GLU A 167 -4.46 -14.20 1.74
C GLU A 167 -3.90 -15.42 2.48
N SER A 168 -2.69 -15.31 3.04
CA SER A 168 -2.09 -16.39 3.81
C SER A 168 -2.87 -16.62 5.12
N PRO A 169 -3.10 -17.88 5.52
CA PRO A 169 -3.77 -18.21 6.77
C PRO A 169 -2.96 -17.81 8.02
N TYR A 170 -1.71 -17.39 7.85
CA TYR A 170 -0.83 -16.94 8.93
C TYR A 170 -0.89 -15.41 9.15
N MET A 171 -1.66 -14.70 8.34
CA MET A 171 -1.89 -13.26 8.40
C MET A 171 -3.33 -12.98 8.87
#